data_d6c762695e9707231831441b872478b0
#
_entry.id   d6c762695e9707231831441b872478b0
#
_cell.length_a   1.000
_cell.length_b   1.000
_cell.length_c   1.000
_cell.angle_alpha   90.00
_cell.angle_beta   90.00
_cell.angle_gamma   90.00
#
_symmetry.space_group_name_H-M   'P 1'
#
loop_
_entity.id
_entity.type
_entity.pdbx_description
1 polymer ?
#
loop_
_entity_poly.entity_id
_entity_poly.type
_entity_poly.pdbx_seq_one_letter_code
_entity_poly.pdbx_strand_id
1 'polypeptide(L)'
;MLDDAPHGPAERAAFEQYMENGGGWIGYHAAGYNDRNTHWPWVSQFLGCGVFKCNNWPPQQALADVDLSDHPVTKNLPASFVLPASEFYQWEEDLRVKDNIRVLLSLSPKNYPFGIKDIVYGGDWPVVWTNLNYRMIYLNMGHGDECFSEAAQNLMFVNAFRWIVSRDPAGDPFDK
;
A
#
# COMPACT_ATOMS: atom_id res chain seq x y z
N MET A 1 -13.98 -2.41 2.81
CA MET A 1 -12.77 -3.17 3.16
C MET A 1 -12.83 -4.51 2.45
N LEU A 2 -11.70 -5.02 1.95
CA LEU A 2 -11.73 -6.27 1.17
C LEU A 2 -12.18 -7.46 2.04
N ASP A 3 -11.76 -7.47 3.29
CA ASP A 3 -12.06 -8.54 4.26
C ASP A 3 -13.47 -8.44 4.87
N ASP A 4 -13.98 -7.23 5.05
CA ASP A 4 -15.30 -6.98 5.65
C ASP A 4 -16.45 -6.95 4.61
N ALA A 5 -16.13 -6.95 3.34
CA ALA A 5 -17.17 -6.98 2.33
C ALA A 5 -17.97 -8.30 2.48
N PRO A 6 -19.27 -8.28 2.27
CA PRO A 6 -20.12 -9.47 2.37
C PRO A 6 -19.87 -10.40 1.18
N HIS A 7 -18.60 -10.76 0.97
CA HIS A 7 -18.22 -11.70 -0.07
C HIS A 7 -18.45 -13.11 0.44
N GLY A 8 -19.31 -13.83 -0.22
CA GLY A 8 -19.49 -15.26 0.01
C GLY A 8 -18.25 -16.05 -0.44
N PRO A 9 -18.21 -17.35 -0.07
CA PRO A 9 -17.07 -18.19 -0.45
C PRO A 9 -16.80 -18.26 -1.96
N ALA A 10 -17.84 -18.13 -2.78
CA ALA A 10 -17.71 -18.17 -4.25
C ALA A 10 -17.02 -16.91 -4.79
N GLU A 11 -17.37 -15.73 -4.27
CA GLU A 11 -16.76 -14.45 -4.65
C GLU A 11 -15.29 -14.40 -4.21
N ARG A 12 -14.99 -14.89 -3.00
CA ARG A 12 -13.61 -14.98 -2.50
C ARG A 12 -12.76 -15.89 -3.39
N ALA A 13 -13.26 -17.10 -3.68
CA ALA A 13 -12.56 -18.03 -4.56
C ALA A 13 -12.35 -17.46 -5.98
N ALA A 14 -13.33 -16.73 -6.51
CA ALA A 14 -13.21 -16.08 -7.82
C ALA A 14 -12.14 -14.98 -7.81
N PHE A 15 -12.03 -14.19 -6.73
CA PHE A 15 -11.00 -13.18 -6.59
C PHE A 15 -9.61 -13.80 -6.44
N GLU A 16 -9.46 -14.83 -5.61
CA GLU A 16 -8.23 -15.59 -5.46
C GLU A 16 -7.76 -16.12 -6.82
N GLN A 17 -8.63 -16.81 -7.53
CA GLN A 17 -8.33 -17.34 -8.87
C GLN A 17 -7.96 -16.23 -9.87
N TYR A 18 -8.64 -15.09 -9.82
CA TYR A 18 -8.30 -13.93 -10.66
C TYR A 18 -6.88 -13.45 -10.40
N MET A 19 -6.50 -13.30 -9.14
CA MET A 19 -5.16 -12.84 -8.77
C MET A 19 -4.08 -13.88 -9.08
N GLU A 20 -4.34 -15.16 -8.79
CA GLU A 20 -3.42 -16.26 -9.07
C GLU A 20 -3.19 -16.48 -10.57
N ASN A 21 -4.16 -16.09 -11.40
CA ASN A 21 -4.03 -16.10 -12.86
C ASN A 21 -3.42 -14.79 -13.44
N GLY A 22 -2.77 -13.97 -12.61
CA GLY A 22 -2.10 -12.75 -13.04
C GLY A 22 -3.01 -11.54 -13.19
N GLY A 23 -4.18 -11.57 -12.57
CA GLY A 23 -5.08 -10.42 -12.48
C GLY A 23 -4.41 -9.25 -11.77
N GLY A 24 -4.76 -8.02 -12.14
CA GLY A 24 -4.22 -6.81 -11.54
C GLY A 24 -5.13 -6.23 -10.45
N TRP A 25 -4.53 -5.75 -9.35
CA TRP A 25 -5.26 -5.12 -8.27
C TRP A 25 -4.57 -3.87 -7.75
N ILE A 26 -5.35 -2.81 -7.51
CA ILE A 26 -4.90 -1.61 -6.79
C ILE A 26 -5.82 -1.44 -5.59
N GLY A 27 -5.24 -1.46 -4.39
CA GLY A 27 -5.95 -1.17 -3.16
C GLY A 27 -5.61 0.19 -2.59
N TYR A 28 -6.63 0.93 -2.19
CA TYR A 28 -6.47 2.21 -1.52
C TYR A 28 -6.96 2.12 -0.09
N HIS A 29 -6.19 2.68 0.83
CA HIS A 29 -6.58 2.94 2.21
C HIS A 29 -7.32 1.76 2.85
N ALA A 30 -8.62 1.90 3.11
CA ALA A 30 -9.44 0.87 3.76
C ALA A 30 -9.52 -0.47 3.00
N ALA A 31 -9.07 -0.52 1.73
CA ALA A 31 -8.98 -1.78 1.00
C ALA A 31 -7.96 -2.77 1.61
N GLY A 32 -6.95 -2.26 2.33
CA GLY A 32 -5.98 -3.09 3.04
C GLY A 32 -6.33 -3.36 4.50
N TYR A 33 -7.40 -2.76 5.01
CA TYR A 33 -7.80 -3.00 6.41
C TYR A 33 -8.24 -4.46 6.59
N ASN A 34 -7.73 -5.06 7.63
CA ASN A 34 -8.17 -6.36 8.14
C ASN A 34 -8.05 -6.36 9.67
N ASP A 35 -8.74 -7.27 10.33
CA ASP A 35 -8.66 -7.47 11.76
C ASP A 35 -8.44 -8.93 12.13
N ARG A 36 -8.35 -9.21 13.45
CA ARG A 36 -8.11 -10.57 13.96
C ARG A 36 -9.30 -11.53 13.76
N ASN A 37 -10.44 -11.00 13.34
CA ASN A 37 -11.65 -11.78 13.09
C ASN A 37 -11.81 -12.11 11.60
N THR A 38 -10.77 -11.88 10.80
CA THR A 38 -10.84 -12.19 9.37
C THR A 38 -11.23 -13.66 9.15
N HIS A 39 -12.21 -13.85 8.30
CA HIS A 39 -12.62 -15.18 7.83
C HIS A 39 -12.01 -15.50 6.45
N TRP A 40 -11.03 -14.71 6.01
CA TRP A 40 -10.37 -14.88 4.75
C TRP A 40 -8.83 -14.81 4.89
N PRO A 41 -8.20 -15.89 5.39
CA PRO A 41 -6.75 -15.90 5.64
C PRO A 41 -5.88 -15.61 4.41
N TRP A 42 -6.37 -15.95 3.22
CA TRP A 42 -5.68 -15.68 1.97
C TRP A 42 -5.40 -14.18 1.78
N VAL A 43 -6.33 -13.29 2.14
CA VAL A 43 -6.14 -11.84 1.98
C VAL A 43 -4.99 -11.30 2.80
N SER A 44 -4.71 -11.87 3.97
CA SER A 44 -3.56 -11.49 4.78
C SER A 44 -2.23 -11.86 4.11
N GLN A 45 -2.19 -13.01 3.43
CA GLN A 45 -1.02 -13.43 2.65
C GLN A 45 -0.88 -12.58 1.38
N PHE A 46 -2.00 -12.28 0.73
CA PHE A 46 -2.06 -11.42 -0.45
C PHE A 46 -1.55 -10.00 -0.16
N LEU A 47 -2.02 -9.36 0.90
CA LEU A 47 -1.55 -8.05 1.35
C LEU A 47 -0.13 -8.10 1.93
N GLY A 48 0.21 -9.19 2.62
CA GLY A 48 1.51 -9.41 3.23
C GLY A 48 1.78 -8.64 4.51
N CYS A 49 0.83 -7.88 5.04
CA CYS A 49 1.05 -6.95 6.17
C CYS A 49 0.54 -7.46 7.54
N GLY A 50 -0.08 -8.63 7.57
CA GLY A 50 -0.70 -9.13 8.80
C GLY A 50 -1.93 -8.33 9.21
N VAL A 51 -2.19 -8.27 10.51
CA VAL A 51 -3.36 -7.61 11.08
C VAL A 51 -3.12 -6.12 11.26
N PHE A 52 -4.16 -5.30 11.05
CA PHE A 52 -4.15 -3.87 11.37
C PHE A 52 -3.82 -3.65 12.85
N LYS A 53 -2.90 -2.73 13.12
CA LYS A 53 -2.43 -2.42 14.46
C LYS A 53 -2.95 -1.08 14.97
N CYS A 54 -2.74 -0.02 14.21
CA CYS A 54 -3.15 1.33 14.57
C CYS A 54 -3.08 2.27 13.37
N ASN A 55 -3.57 3.49 13.55
CA ASN A 55 -3.44 4.62 12.64
C ASN A 55 -3.32 5.92 13.43
N ASN A 56 -2.90 6.99 12.77
CA ASN A 56 -3.02 8.33 13.32
C ASN A 56 -4.48 8.82 13.29
N TRP A 57 -4.83 9.60 14.27
CA TRP A 57 -6.11 10.33 14.29
C TRP A 57 -5.94 11.69 14.96
N PRO A 58 -6.48 12.79 14.42
CA PRO A 58 -7.17 12.92 13.14
C PRO A 58 -6.24 12.73 11.93
N PRO A 59 -6.77 12.69 10.68
CA PRO A 59 -5.97 12.69 9.46
C PRO A 59 -4.95 13.83 9.44
N GLN A 60 -3.72 13.56 9.04
CA GLN A 60 -2.61 14.52 9.06
C GLN A 60 -1.78 14.40 7.79
N GLN A 61 -1.14 15.49 7.38
CA GLN A 61 -0.09 15.46 6.37
C GLN A 61 1.16 14.77 6.92
N ALA A 62 1.90 14.11 6.06
CA ALA A 62 3.16 13.48 6.42
C ALA A 62 4.19 13.60 5.30
N LEU A 63 5.45 13.80 5.65
CA LEU A 63 6.56 13.62 4.73
C LEU A 63 6.74 12.13 4.48
N ALA A 64 6.86 11.74 3.22
CA ALA A 64 7.20 10.37 2.83
C ALA A 64 8.52 10.35 2.07
N ASP A 65 9.25 9.26 2.21
CA ASP A 65 10.48 8.97 1.49
C ASP A 65 10.22 7.82 0.51
N VAL A 66 10.77 7.94 -0.71
CA VAL A 66 10.74 6.86 -1.71
C VAL A 66 11.79 5.82 -1.35
N ASP A 67 11.37 4.60 -1.05
CA ASP A 67 12.25 3.50 -0.68
C ASP A 67 12.89 2.84 -1.91
N LEU A 68 12.12 2.67 -2.97
CA LEU A 68 12.55 2.01 -4.20
C LEU A 68 12.25 2.91 -5.40
N SER A 69 13.26 3.60 -5.90
CA SER A 69 13.13 4.64 -6.94
C SER A 69 13.11 4.10 -8.38
N ASP A 70 13.54 2.86 -8.60
CA ASP A 70 13.59 2.22 -9.92
C ASP A 70 12.33 1.40 -10.26
N HIS A 71 11.38 1.30 -9.32
CA HIS A 71 10.10 0.66 -9.59
C HIS A 71 9.22 1.55 -10.50
N PRO A 72 8.48 0.98 -11.47
CA PRO A 72 7.61 1.76 -12.36
C PRO A 72 6.62 2.70 -11.64
N VAL A 73 6.10 2.29 -10.50
CA VAL A 73 5.14 3.08 -9.70
C VAL A 73 5.77 4.34 -9.11
N THR A 74 7.04 4.29 -8.75
CA THR A 74 7.78 5.42 -8.17
C THR A 74 8.58 6.23 -9.19
N LYS A 75 8.47 5.87 -10.46
CA LYS A 75 9.21 6.53 -11.54
C LYS A 75 8.90 8.02 -11.61
N ASN A 76 9.95 8.83 -11.66
CA ASN A 76 9.90 10.29 -11.72
C ASN A 76 9.29 10.98 -10.49
N LEU A 77 9.16 10.27 -9.37
CA LEU A 77 8.83 10.91 -8.10
C LEU A 77 10.07 11.61 -7.52
N PRO A 78 9.91 12.70 -6.77
CA PRO A 78 10.99 13.23 -5.94
C PRO A 78 11.35 12.20 -4.86
N ALA A 79 12.59 12.24 -4.36
CA ALA A 79 13.07 11.31 -3.33
C ALA A 79 12.25 11.39 -2.03
N SER A 80 11.67 12.55 -1.76
CA SER A 80 10.76 12.77 -0.63
C SER A 80 9.70 13.80 -1.02
N PHE A 81 8.47 13.64 -0.54
CA PHE A 81 7.39 14.61 -0.75
C PHE A 81 6.36 14.54 0.37
N VAL A 82 5.58 15.61 0.52
CA VAL A 82 4.53 15.68 1.55
C VAL A 82 3.27 15.01 1.01
N LEU A 83 2.80 13.99 1.71
CA LEU A 83 1.50 13.37 1.46
C LEU A 83 0.39 14.28 2.01
N PRO A 84 -0.73 14.43 1.30
CA PRO A 84 -1.93 15.05 1.83
C PRO A 84 -2.43 14.41 3.11
N ALA A 85 -3.31 15.12 3.82
CA ALA A 85 -3.87 14.61 5.06
C ALA A 85 -4.56 13.27 4.85
N SER A 86 -4.14 12.28 5.63
CA SER A 86 -4.69 10.93 5.60
C SER A 86 -4.54 10.25 6.96
N GLU A 87 -5.25 9.16 7.17
CA GLU A 87 -4.92 8.17 8.18
C GLU A 87 -3.88 7.24 7.58
N PHE A 88 -2.75 7.12 8.25
CA PHE A 88 -1.71 6.17 7.84
C PHE A 88 -1.80 4.94 8.73
N TYR A 89 -2.13 3.79 8.15
CA TYR A 89 -2.27 2.53 8.84
C TYR A 89 -0.91 1.90 9.12
N GLN A 90 -0.80 1.25 10.26
CA GLN A 90 0.29 0.36 10.60
C GLN A 90 -0.26 -1.03 10.87
N TRP A 91 0.49 -2.04 10.49
CA TRP A 91 0.16 -3.45 10.68
C TRP A 91 1.11 -4.12 11.68
N GLU A 92 0.75 -5.30 12.14
CA GLU A 92 1.53 -6.03 13.15
C GLU A 92 2.81 -6.63 12.57
N GLU A 93 2.82 -6.99 11.28
CA GLU A 93 3.96 -7.65 10.66
C GLU A 93 4.88 -6.66 9.97
N ASP A 94 6.20 -6.89 10.12
CA ASP A 94 7.23 -6.15 9.41
C ASP A 94 7.26 -6.59 7.94
N LEU A 95 6.93 -5.66 7.05
CA LEU A 95 6.92 -5.90 5.61
C LEU A 95 8.32 -6.11 5.03
N ARG A 96 9.35 -5.52 5.64
CA ARG A 96 10.72 -5.53 5.08
C ARG A 96 11.46 -6.84 5.28
N VAL A 97 11.03 -7.67 6.21
CA VAL A 97 11.63 -9.00 6.43
C VAL A 97 11.07 -10.07 5.51
N LYS A 98 10.10 -9.72 4.65
CA LYS A 98 9.45 -10.66 3.73
C LYS A 98 10.08 -10.61 2.34
N ASP A 99 10.54 -11.74 1.86
CA ASP A 99 11.22 -11.85 0.56
C ASP A 99 10.31 -11.50 -0.63
N ASN A 100 9.00 -11.70 -0.47
CA ASN A 100 7.99 -11.45 -1.51
C ASN A 100 7.38 -10.04 -1.43
N ILE A 101 7.76 -9.19 -0.49
CA ILE A 101 7.26 -7.81 -0.40
C ILE A 101 8.34 -6.82 -0.85
N ARG A 102 7.91 -5.81 -1.60
CA ARG A 102 8.74 -4.64 -1.92
C ARG A 102 8.03 -3.38 -1.45
N VAL A 103 8.62 -2.73 -0.45
CA VAL A 103 8.17 -1.43 0.03
C VAL A 103 8.66 -0.37 -0.95
N LEU A 104 7.74 0.47 -1.42
CA LEU A 104 8.02 1.52 -2.41
C LEU A 104 8.07 2.91 -1.80
N LEU A 105 7.28 3.13 -0.76
CA LEU A 105 7.17 4.42 -0.05
C LEU A 105 6.91 4.18 1.43
N SER A 106 7.59 4.96 2.27
CA SER A 106 7.41 4.94 3.72
C SER A 106 7.26 6.34 4.29
N LEU A 107 6.63 6.48 5.45
CA LEU A 107 6.68 7.74 6.18
C LEU A 107 8.11 8.02 6.63
N SER A 108 8.56 9.26 6.38
CA SER A 108 9.92 9.68 6.72
C SER A 108 10.13 9.73 8.24
N PRO A 109 11.26 9.23 8.75
CA PRO A 109 11.65 9.47 10.15
C PRO A 109 11.74 10.96 10.53
N LYS A 110 11.88 11.84 9.54
CA LYS A 110 11.91 13.30 9.74
C LYS A 110 10.57 13.90 10.15
N ASN A 111 9.48 13.15 10.10
CA ASN A 111 8.20 13.57 10.64
C ASN A 111 8.24 13.80 12.15
N TYR A 112 9.17 13.17 12.85
CA TYR A 112 9.40 13.43 14.27
C TYR A 112 10.45 14.57 14.43
N PRO A 113 10.21 15.60 15.27
CA PRO A 113 9.09 15.86 16.19
C PRO A 113 7.97 16.74 15.60
N PHE A 114 7.84 16.86 14.30
CA PHE A 114 7.03 17.86 13.59
C PHE A 114 5.52 17.62 13.63
N GLY A 115 5.00 16.81 14.51
CA GLY A 115 3.60 16.90 14.87
C GLY A 115 2.70 15.76 14.44
N ILE A 116 3.21 14.67 13.93
CA ILE A 116 2.42 13.43 13.84
C ILE A 116 2.50 12.75 15.20
N LYS A 117 1.65 13.20 16.10
CA LYS A 117 1.76 12.89 17.53
C LYS A 117 1.67 11.41 17.87
N ASP A 118 1.00 10.64 17.04
CA ASP A 118 0.66 9.24 17.37
C ASP A 118 1.30 8.22 16.42
N ILE A 119 1.92 8.69 15.34
CA ILE A 119 2.51 7.81 14.33
C ILE A 119 3.90 7.34 14.71
N VAL A 120 4.65 8.08 15.52
CA VAL A 120 6.08 7.83 15.60
C VAL A 120 6.51 7.42 16.98
N TYR A 121 6.23 6.23 17.36
CA TYR A 121 7.02 5.53 18.35
C TYR A 121 8.19 4.79 17.69
N GLY A 122 8.93 5.50 16.81
CA GLY A 122 10.24 5.07 16.33
C GLY A 122 10.25 3.80 15.48
N GLY A 123 9.21 3.57 14.69
CA GLY A 123 9.13 2.40 13.82
C GLY A 123 9.24 2.73 12.33
N ASP A 124 9.47 1.71 11.54
CA ASP A 124 9.30 1.73 10.11
C ASP A 124 7.80 1.81 9.76
N TRP A 125 7.45 2.65 8.79
CA TRP A 125 6.05 2.90 8.44
C TRP A 125 5.81 2.85 6.93
N PRO A 126 5.81 1.67 6.32
CA PRO A 126 5.48 1.50 4.91
C PRO A 126 4.06 1.97 4.61
N VAL A 127 3.90 2.74 3.54
CA VAL A 127 2.59 3.26 3.10
C VAL A 127 2.25 2.86 1.66
N VAL A 128 3.25 2.39 0.88
CA VAL A 128 3.04 1.82 -0.45
C VAL A 128 3.93 0.61 -0.63
N TRP A 129 3.35 -0.50 -1.07
CA TRP A 129 4.10 -1.71 -1.38
C TRP A 129 3.43 -2.59 -2.42
N THR A 130 4.19 -3.53 -2.95
CA THR A 130 3.72 -4.62 -3.80
C THR A 130 4.12 -5.98 -3.23
N ASN A 131 3.36 -7.01 -3.58
CA ASN A 131 3.68 -8.41 -3.30
C ASN A 131 4.07 -9.10 -4.60
N LEU A 132 5.30 -9.59 -4.70
CA LEU A 132 5.88 -10.17 -5.91
C LEU A 132 5.16 -11.44 -6.40
N ASN A 133 4.37 -12.08 -5.54
CA ASN A 133 3.57 -13.24 -5.92
C ASN A 133 2.32 -12.85 -6.74
N TYR A 134 1.98 -11.56 -6.75
CA TYR A 134 0.76 -11.06 -7.37
C TYR A 134 1.00 -9.73 -8.09
N ARG A 135 0.23 -9.46 -9.13
CA ARG A 135 0.22 -8.13 -9.76
C ARG A 135 -0.64 -7.18 -8.95
N MET A 136 -0.13 -6.73 -7.83
CA MET A 136 -0.87 -5.90 -6.89
C MET A 136 -0.05 -4.69 -6.42
N ILE A 137 -0.74 -3.62 -6.08
CA ILE A 137 -0.18 -2.47 -5.38
C ILE A 137 -1.15 -2.04 -4.29
N TYR A 138 -0.64 -1.82 -3.09
CA TYR A 138 -1.38 -1.20 -2.02
C TYR A 138 -0.85 0.21 -1.76
N LEU A 139 -1.78 1.15 -1.63
CA LEU A 139 -1.55 2.57 -1.41
C LEU A 139 -2.33 2.96 -0.16
N ASN A 140 -1.66 3.25 0.94
CA ASN A 140 -2.32 3.55 2.22
C ASN A 140 -3.09 4.88 2.21
N MET A 141 -2.77 5.80 1.32
CA MET A 141 -3.44 7.08 1.19
C MET A 141 -4.85 6.90 0.64
N GLY A 142 -5.81 7.74 1.06
CA GLY A 142 -7.17 7.66 0.53
C GLY A 142 -8.29 7.96 1.51
N HIS A 143 -8.01 8.54 2.66
CA HIS A 143 -9.03 8.91 3.66
C HIS A 143 -9.84 10.16 3.28
N GLY A 144 -10.05 10.45 2.08
CA GLY A 144 -10.82 11.59 1.62
C GLY A 144 -10.35 12.11 0.27
N ASP A 145 -11.06 13.06 -0.27
CA ASP A 145 -10.77 13.64 -1.58
C ASP A 145 -9.50 14.48 -1.60
N GLU A 146 -9.06 14.98 -0.47
CA GLU A 146 -7.79 15.71 -0.31
C GLU A 146 -6.58 14.89 -0.74
N CYS A 147 -6.65 13.56 -0.71
CA CYS A 147 -5.55 12.69 -1.14
C CYS A 147 -5.18 12.88 -2.63
N PHE A 148 -6.04 13.49 -3.43
CA PHE A 148 -5.78 13.80 -4.84
C PHE A 148 -5.27 15.23 -5.09
N SER A 149 -4.90 15.97 -4.04
CA SER A 149 -4.47 17.37 -4.15
C SER A 149 -2.97 17.57 -4.40
N GLU A 150 -2.13 16.53 -4.22
CA GLU A 150 -0.68 16.63 -4.33
C GLU A 150 -0.16 15.98 -5.62
N ALA A 151 0.70 16.70 -6.34
CA ALA A 151 1.13 16.33 -7.69
C ALA A 151 1.97 15.05 -7.75
N ALA A 152 2.90 14.83 -6.81
CA ALA A 152 3.74 13.64 -6.80
C ALA A 152 2.90 12.39 -6.43
N GLN A 153 1.97 12.52 -5.48
CA GLN A 153 1.04 11.45 -5.15
C GLN A 153 0.13 11.10 -6.33
N ASN A 154 -0.38 12.10 -7.05
CA ASN A 154 -1.19 11.88 -8.24
C ASN A 154 -0.38 11.19 -9.36
N LEU A 155 0.89 11.60 -9.54
CA LEU A 155 1.77 10.92 -10.48
C LEU A 155 1.97 9.44 -10.10
N MET A 156 2.17 9.15 -8.82
CA MET A 156 2.28 7.78 -8.32
C MET A 156 1.01 6.96 -8.60
N PHE A 157 -0.18 7.52 -8.40
CA PHE A 157 -1.44 6.86 -8.73
C PHE A 157 -1.54 6.55 -10.22
N VAL A 158 -1.19 7.51 -11.09
CA VAL A 158 -1.16 7.30 -12.53
C VAL A 158 -0.16 6.20 -12.91
N ASN A 159 1.03 6.21 -12.30
CA ASN A 159 2.04 5.18 -12.52
C ASN A 159 1.54 3.80 -12.07
N ALA A 160 0.88 3.71 -10.90
CA ALA A 160 0.28 2.47 -10.40
C ALA A 160 -0.75 1.91 -11.38
N PHE A 161 -1.65 2.74 -11.91
CA PHE A 161 -2.59 2.33 -12.93
C PHE A 161 -1.90 1.82 -14.20
N ARG A 162 -0.92 2.55 -14.70
CA ARG A 162 -0.16 2.16 -15.89
C ARG A 162 0.53 0.82 -15.68
N TRP A 163 1.16 0.63 -14.52
CA TRP A 163 1.85 -0.60 -14.19
C TRP A 163 0.89 -1.79 -14.12
N ILE A 164 -0.27 -1.64 -13.45
CA ILE A 164 -1.27 -2.70 -13.31
C ILE A 164 -1.90 -3.09 -14.66
N VAL A 165 -2.13 -2.15 -15.57
CA VAL A 165 -2.75 -2.45 -16.88
C VAL A 165 -1.73 -2.83 -17.95
N SER A 166 -0.46 -2.50 -17.76
CA SER A 166 0.61 -2.90 -18.69
C SER A 166 0.75 -4.41 -18.68
N ARG A 167 0.63 -5.03 -19.85
CA ARG A 167 0.91 -6.46 -20.05
C ARG A 167 2.32 -6.70 -20.57
N ASP A 168 3.18 -5.70 -20.49
CA ASP A 168 4.56 -5.80 -20.94
C ASP A 168 5.44 -6.30 -19.78
N PRO A 169 5.84 -7.57 -19.78
CA PRO A 169 6.73 -8.10 -18.76
C PRO A 169 8.13 -7.47 -18.80
N ALA A 170 8.51 -6.82 -19.92
CA ALA A 170 9.79 -6.13 -20.04
C ALA A 170 9.84 -4.81 -19.23
N GLY A 171 8.70 -4.32 -18.76
CA GLY A 171 8.61 -3.09 -17.94
C GLY A 171 8.67 -3.33 -16.43
N ASP A 172 8.59 -4.58 -15.97
CA ASP A 172 8.67 -4.90 -14.55
C ASP A 172 10.01 -5.59 -14.24
N PRO A 173 10.94 -4.93 -13.53
CA PRO A 173 12.23 -5.53 -13.16
C PRO A 173 12.08 -6.73 -12.22
N PHE A 174 10.86 -7.00 -11.71
CA PHE A 174 10.55 -8.09 -10.81
C PHE A 174 9.80 -9.26 -11.46
N ASP A 175 9.44 -9.14 -12.74
CA ASP A 175 8.85 -10.22 -13.56
C ASP A 175 9.92 -11.25 -14.03
N LYS A 176 10.88 -11.60 -13.17
CA LYS A 176 11.92 -12.59 -13.47
C LYS A 176 11.89 -13.73 -12.48
#